data_af825a0f940b1cbec10032039ecf72f9
#
_entry.id   af825a0f940b1cbec10032039ecf72f9
#
_cell.length_a   1.000
_cell.length_b   1.000
_cell.length_c   1.000
_cell.angle_alpha   90.00
_cell.angle_beta   90.00
_cell.angle_gamma   90.00
#
_symmetry.space_group_name_H-M   'P 1'
#
loop_
_entity.id
_entity.type
_entity.pdbx_description
1 polymer ?
#
loop_
_entity_poly.entity_id
_entity_poly.type
_entity_poly.pdbx_seq_one_letter_code
_entity_poly.pdbx_strand_id
1 'polypeptide(L)'
;MIEPLKDIFGTINSMFTVFKHLFKRPVTLEYPEKKRALNNNFRGKLEVDGCVGCGICKQVCPSGAISFVKNDYGKVVSYTFNLNKCIFCGNCKFYCPHKAIKMTNEYELASASKTDLNLNYKGGSDVQ
;
A
#
# COMPACT_ATOMS: atom_id res chain seq x y z
N MET A 1 -58.49 6.38 12.77
CA MET A 1 -58.06 5.77 14.06
C MET A 1 -57.13 4.54 13.91
N ILE A 2 -56.51 4.33 12.74
CA ILE A 2 -55.66 3.11 12.49
C ILE A 2 -54.17 3.47 12.33
N GLU A 3 -53.84 4.77 12.26
CA GLU A 3 -52.45 5.22 12.08
C GLU A 3 -51.49 4.91 13.27
N PRO A 4 -51.87 5.13 14.55
CA PRO A 4 -50.96 4.91 15.67
C PRO A 4 -50.54 3.44 15.85
N LEU A 5 -51.35 2.49 15.42
CA LEU A 5 -50.99 1.07 15.48
C LEU A 5 -49.87 0.71 14.50
N LYS A 6 -49.84 1.28 13.29
CA LYS A 6 -48.78 1.04 12.32
C LYS A 6 -47.43 1.55 12.82
N ASP A 7 -47.42 2.70 13.47
CA ASP A 7 -46.21 3.31 14.01
C ASP A 7 -45.63 2.48 15.19
N ILE A 8 -46.51 1.92 16.02
CA ILE A 8 -46.12 1.01 17.09
C ILE A 8 -45.50 -0.27 16.53
N PHE A 9 -46.11 -0.89 15.51
CA PHE A 9 -45.55 -2.07 14.85
C PHE A 9 -44.21 -1.77 14.15
N GLY A 10 -44.08 -0.61 13.51
CA GLY A 10 -42.84 -0.16 12.90
C GLY A 10 -41.70 -0.03 13.94
N THR A 11 -42.01 0.58 15.09
CA THR A 11 -41.03 0.76 16.18
C THR A 11 -40.62 -0.58 16.78
N ILE A 12 -41.55 -1.48 17.03
CA ILE A 12 -41.26 -2.82 17.57
C ILE A 12 -40.37 -3.62 16.60
N ASN A 13 -40.67 -3.57 15.30
CA ASN A 13 -39.89 -4.27 14.26
C ASN A 13 -38.48 -3.71 14.16
N SER A 14 -38.32 -2.40 14.27
CA SER A 14 -37.02 -1.74 14.29
C SER A 14 -36.18 -2.15 15.50
N MET A 15 -36.79 -2.19 16.68
CA MET A 15 -36.14 -2.67 17.90
C MET A 15 -35.71 -4.15 17.78
N PHE A 16 -36.56 -4.98 17.19
CA PHE A 16 -36.23 -6.40 16.97
C PHE A 16 -35.09 -6.57 15.98
N THR A 17 -35.01 -5.73 14.96
CA THR A 17 -33.90 -5.71 14.00
C THR A 17 -32.57 -5.36 14.69
N VAL A 18 -32.56 -4.32 15.53
CA VAL A 18 -31.35 -3.94 16.29
C VAL A 18 -30.95 -5.05 17.27
N PHE A 19 -31.92 -5.62 17.98
CA PHE A 19 -31.68 -6.74 18.90
C PHE A 19 -31.06 -7.96 18.21
N LYS A 20 -31.50 -8.28 17.00
CA LYS A 20 -30.93 -9.35 16.17
C LYS A 20 -29.46 -9.08 15.80
N HIS A 21 -29.06 -7.82 15.64
CA HIS A 21 -27.69 -7.45 15.36
C HIS A 21 -26.74 -7.60 16.56
N LEU A 22 -27.25 -7.58 17.79
CA LEU A 22 -26.48 -7.77 19.01
C LEU A 22 -25.80 -9.16 19.05
N PHE A 23 -26.45 -10.17 18.46
CA PHE A 23 -25.92 -11.55 18.42
C PHE A 23 -25.16 -11.89 17.13
N LYS A 24 -25.02 -10.94 16.19
CA LYS A 24 -24.22 -11.15 14.99
C LYS A 24 -22.74 -10.89 15.26
N ARG A 25 -21.90 -11.65 14.58
CA ARG A 25 -20.44 -11.38 14.59
C ARG A 25 -20.15 -10.02 13.96
N PRO A 26 -19.17 -9.27 14.49
CA PRO A 26 -18.76 -7.99 13.91
C PRO A 26 -18.25 -8.21 12.48
N VAL A 27 -18.54 -7.25 11.61
CA VAL A 27 -18.06 -7.24 10.21
C VAL A 27 -16.62 -6.70 10.12
N THR A 28 -16.20 -5.94 11.12
CA THR A 28 -14.87 -5.38 11.23
C THR A 28 -13.86 -6.41 11.71
N LEU A 29 -12.62 -6.26 11.26
CA LEU A 29 -11.49 -7.07 11.74
C LEU A 29 -10.96 -6.51 13.06
N GLU A 30 -10.63 -7.41 13.96
CA GLU A 30 -9.95 -7.09 15.23
C GLU A 30 -8.44 -6.94 14.96
N TYR A 31 -8.09 -5.87 14.25
CA TYR A 31 -6.69 -5.53 13.99
C TYR A 31 -6.07 -4.93 15.28
N PRO A 32 -4.83 -5.29 15.69
CA PRO A 32 -3.82 -6.05 14.95
C PRO A 32 -3.85 -7.58 15.15
N GLU A 33 -4.70 -8.10 16.06
CA GLU A 33 -4.71 -9.54 16.40
C GLU A 33 -5.11 -10.40 15.19
N LYS A 34 -6.07 -9.93 14.40
CA LYS A 34 -6.52 -10.61 13.17
C LYS A 34 -6.18 -9.77 11.96
N LYS A 35 -5.21 -10.23 11.17
CA LYS A 35 -4.83 -9.62 9.89
C LYS A 35 -5.61 -10.24 8.74
N ARG A 36 -5.94 -9.42 7.75
CA ARG A 36 -6.59 -9.89 6.52
C ARG A 36 -5.58 -10.63 5.64
N ALA A 37 -6.00 -11.75 5.07
CA ALA A 37 -5.24 -12.38 3.98
C ALA A 37 -5.23 -11.42 2.77
N LEU A 38 -4.04 -11.05 2.31
CA LEU A 38 -3.85 -10.13 1.20
C LEU A 38 -3.80 -10.91 -0.12
N ASN A 39 -4.34 -10.30 -1.16
CA ASN A 39 -4.27 -10.86 -2.51
C ASN A 39 -2.86 -10.64 -3.09
N ASN A 40 -2.44 -11.50 -4.02
CA ASN A 40 -1.15 -11.41 -4.75
C ASN A 40 -1.00 -10.10 -5.54
N ASN A 41 -2.09 -9.40 -5.83
CA ASN A 41 -2.09 -8.10 -6.50
C ASN A 41 -1.97 -6.92 -5.53
N PHE A 42 -1.80 -7.18 -4.24
CA PHE A 42 -1.61 -6.12 -3.25
C PHE A 42 -0.32 -5.34 -3.54
N ARG A 43 -0.37 -4.04 -3.28
CA ARG A 43 0.73 -3.11 -3.57
C ARG A 43 1.24 -2.50 -2.27
N GLY A 44 2.01 -3.29 -1.52
CA GLY A 44 2.66 -2.83 -0.30
C GLY A 44 4.06 -2.28 -0.54
N LYS A 45 4.95 -2.49 0.40
CA LYS A 45 6.34 -2.01 0.36
C LYS A 45 7.05 -2.37 -0.94
N LEU A 46 7.83 -1.44 -1.42
CA LEU A 46 8.69 -1.63 -2.59
C LEU A 46 9.99 -2.30 -2.17
N GLU A 47 10.38 -3.31 -2.91
CA GLU A 47 11.70 -3.96 -2.82
C GLU A 47 12.38 -3.91 -4.18
N VAL A 48 13.68 -3.69 -4.17
CA VAL A 48 14.50 -3.59 -5.38
C VAL A 48 15.61 -4.62 -5.32
N ASP A 49 15.65 -5.47 -6.34
CA ASP A 49 16.63 -6.54 -6.48
C ASP A 49 17.14 -6.58 -7.92
N GLY A 50 18.47 -6.67 -8.10
CA GLY A 50 19.07 -6.74 -9.44
C GLY A 50 18.88 -5.49 -10.31
N CYS A 51 18.87 -4.29 -9.73
CA CYS A 51 18.67 -3.05 -10.48
C CYS A 51 19.93 -2.64 -11.25
N VAL A 52 19.81 -2.46 -12.58
CA VAL A 52 20.90 -2.04 -13.47
C VAL A 52 21.09 -0.52 -13.56
N GLY A 53 20.23 0.29 -12.96
CA GLY A 53 20.41 1.74 -12.97
C GLY A 53 19.84 2.48 -14.18
N CYS A 54 18.91 1.94 -14.94
CA CYS A 54 18.39 2.58 -16.16
C CYS A 54 17.60 3.88 -15.93
N GLY A 55 17.05 4.10 -14.73
CA GLY A 55 16.35 5.34 -14.35
C GLY A 55 14.91 5.48 -14.85
N ILE A 56 14.36 4.53 -15.60
CA ILE A 56 12.98 4.57 -16.14
C ILE A 56 11.96 4.75 -15.03
N CYS A 57 12.14 4.06 -13.89
CA CYS A 57 11.23 4.14 -12.74
C CYS A 57 11.01 5.58 -12.24
N LYS A 58 12.02 6.44 -12.31
CA LYS A 58 11.89 7.86 -11.95
C LYS A 58 11.04 8.63 -12.97
N GLN A 59 11.20 8.35 -14.27
CA GLN A 59 10.47 9.04 -15.34
C GLN A 59 8.97 8.72 -15.30
N VAL A 60 8.62 7.46 -15.02
CA VAL A 60 7.23 7.01 -14.99
C VAL A 60 6.52 7.24 -13.65
N CYS A 61 7.22 7.78 -12.65
CA CYS A 61 6.64 8.03 -11.33
C CYS A 61 5.82 9.32 -11.33
N PRO A 62 4.48 9.28 -11.22
CA PRO A 62 3.64 10.47 -11.29
C PRO A 62 3.81 11.39 -10.06
N SER A 63 4.19 10.83 -8.91
CA SER A 63 4.36 11.58 -7.67
C SER A 63 5.81 12.07 -7.44
N GLY A 64 6.74 11.73 -8.33
CA GLY A 64 8.16 12.07 -8.16
C GLY A 64 8.79 11.47 -6.90
N ALA A 65 8.29 10.32 -6.44
CA ALA A 65 8.75 9.67 -5.21
C ALA A 65 10.13 9.00 -5.34
N ILE A 66 10.68 8.92 -6.55
CA ILE A 66 11.93 8.20 -6.82
C ILE A 66 13.02 9.20 -7.17
N SER A 67 14.09 9.18 -6.39
CA SER A 67 15.32 9.90 -6.68
C SER A 67 16.48 8.92 -6.81
N PHE A 68 17.52 9.32 -7.50
CA PHE A 68 18.74 8.54 -7.63
C PHE A 68 19.98 9.44 -7.66
N VAL A 69 21.08 8.92 -7.15
CA VAL A 69 22.39 9.54 -7.20
C VAL A 69 23.19 8.85 -8.29
N LYS A 70 23.78 9.65 -9.17
CA LYS A 70 24.71 9.19 -10.20
C LYS A 70 26.16 9.47 -9.75
N ASN A 71 27.06 8.61 -10.16
CA ASN A 71 28.50 8.88 -10.05
C ASN A 71 28.96 9.79 -11.21
N ASP A 72 30.24 10.18 -11.19
CA ASP A 72 30.87 11.02 -12.22
C ASP A 72 30.82 10.39 -13.61
N TYR A 73 30.67 9.08 -13.69
CA TYR A 73 30.54 8.31 -14.94
C TYR A 73 29.09 8.17 -15.43
N GLY A 74 28.13 8.88 -14.80
CA GLY A 74 26.72 8.85 -15.18
C GLY A 74 25.96 7.58 -14.75
N LYS A 75 26.61 6.61 -14.10
CA LYS A 75 25.98 5.39 -13.56
C LYS A 75 25.22 5.70 -12.28
N VAL A 76 24.04 5.11 -12.13
CA VAL A 76 23.26 5.25 -10.90
C VAL A 76 23.86 4.36 -9.81
N VAL A 77 24.24 5.00 -8.72
CA VAL A 77 24.87 4.35 -7.56
C VAL A 77 23.86 3.96 -6.49
N SER A 78 22.86 4.80 -6.28
CA SER A 78 21.83 4.54 -5.28
C SER A 78 20.47 5.09 -5.71
N TYR A 79 19.42 4.43 -5.26
CA TYR A 79 18.03 4.84 -5.41
C TYR A 79 17.42 5.12 -4.05
N THR A 80 16.65 6.17 -3.98
CA THR A 80 15.83 6.49 -2.80
C THR A 80 14.37 6.52 -3.22
N PHE A 81 13.59 5.66 -2.61
CA PHE A 81 12.13 5.65 -2.75
C PHE A 81 11.53 6.34 -1.53
N ASN A 82 10.95 7.51 -1.74
CA ASN A 82 10.30 8.28 -0.68
C ASN A 82 8.85 7.82 -0.55
N LEU A 83 8.56 7.00 0.46
CA LEU A 83 7.21 6.50 0.71
C LEU A 83 6.23 7.61 1.13
N ASN A 84 6.71 8.75 1.67
CA ASN A 84 5.84 9.89 1.98
C ASN A 84 5.19 10.51 0.74
N LYS A 85 5.80 10.33 -0.44
CA LYS A 85 5.29 10.81 -1.73
C LYS A 85 4.68 9.70 -2.57
N CYS A 86 4.93 8.44 -2.24
CA CYS A 86 4.53 7.29 -3.03
C CYS A 86 3.03 7.06 -2.93
N ILE A 87 2.35 6.94 -4.06
CA ILE A 87 0.92 6.59 -4.15
C ILE A 87 0.67 5.11 -4.44
N PHE A 88 1.69 4.28 -4.39
CA PHE A 88 1.64 2.83 -4.63
C PHE A 88 0.95 2.43 -5.95
N CYS A 89 1.05 3.26 -7.00
CA CYS A 89 0.43 3.01 -8.30
C CYS A 89 0.99 1.81 -9.07
N GLY A 90 2.23 1.39 -8.77
CA GLY A 90 2.88 0.24 -9.41
C GLY A 90 3.51 0.50 -10.77
N ASN A 91 3.48 1.73 -11.30
CA ASN A 91 4.07 2.06 -12.59
C ASN A 91 5.56 1.72 -12.66
N CYS A 92 6.31 2.00 -11.58
CA CYS A 92 7.74 1.68 -11.50
C CYS A 92 8.02 0.18 -11.67
N LYS A 93 7.16 -0.70 -11.13
CA LYS A 93 7.22 -2.15 -11.33
C LYS A 93 6.85 -2.54 -12.75
N PHE A 94 5.78 -1.95 -13.30
CA PHE A 94 5.23 -2.30 -14.60
C PHE A 94 6.20 -1.95 -15.74
N TYR A 95 6.78 -0.75 -15.71
CA TYR A 95 7.69 -0.25 -16.74
C TYR A 95 9.16 -0.66 -16.53
N CYS A 96 9.48 -1.45 -15.48
CA CYS A 96 10.83 -1.90 -15.25
C CYS A 96 11.22 -3.02 -16.23
N PRO A 97 12.15 -2.80 -17.19
CA PRO A 97 12.52 -3.81 -18.19
C PRO A 97 13.21 -5.01 -17.56
N HIS A 98 13.92 -4.79 -16.46
CA HIS A 98 14.64 -5.85 -15.72
C HIS A 98 13.82 -6.50 -14.63
N LYS A 99 12.55 -6.09 -14.44
CA LYS A 99 11.66 -6.59 -13.36
C LYS A 99 12.29 -6.52 -11.96
N ALA A 100 13.21 -5.59 -11.78
CA ALA A 100 13.98 -5.42 -10.55
C ALA A 100 13.15 -4.90 -9.38
N ILE A 101 11.97 -4.33 -9.63
CA ILE A 101 11.11 -3.74 -8.60
C ILE A 101 9.96 -4.71 -8.30
N LYS A 102 9.87 -5.11 -7.04
CA LYS A 102 8.79 -5.96 -6.51
C LYS A 102 7.95 -5.13 -5.54
N MET A 103 6.65 -5.38 -5.50
CA MET A 103 5.75 -4.87 -4.48
C MET A 103 5.35 -6.04 -3.60
N THR A 104 5.59 -5.92 -2.32
CA THR A 104 5.34 -6.97 -1.32
C THR A 104 3.96 -6.82 -0.71
N ASN A 105 3.59 -7.78 0.13
CA ASN A 105 2.36 -7.72 0.93
C ASN A 105 2.56 -6.98 2.27
N GLU A 106 3.76 -6.41 2.51
CA GLU A 106 4.04 -5.64 3.71
C GLU A 106 3.39 -4.26 3.61
N TYR A 107 2.46 -3.98 4.52
CA TYR A 107 1.72 -2.70 4.59
C TYR A 107 1.92 -1.98 5.92
N GLU A 108 2.55 -2.61 6.90
CA GLU A 108 2.83 -2.01 8.20
C GLU A 108 4.05 -1.08 8.09
N LEU A 109 3.86 0.05 7.41
CA LEU A 109 4.92 1.01 7.09
C LEU A 109 4.84 2.29 7.94
N ALA A 110 4.05 2.26 9.02
CA ALA A 110 3.92 3.41 9.91
C ALA A 110 5.24 3.67 10.65
N SER A 111 5.69 4.91 10.64
CA SER A 111 6.88 5.36 11.39
C SER A 111 6.62 6.72 12.03
N ALA A 112 7.24 6.96 13.17
CA ALA A 112 7.21 8.26 13.85
C ALA A 112 8.07 9.31 13.15
N SER A 113 9.08 8.88 12.38
CA SER A 113 9.99 9.75 11.64
C SER A 113 9.78 9.65 10.13
N LYS A 114 9.68 10.80 9.46
CA LYS A 114 9.58 10.84 7.98
C LYS A 114 10.83 10.33 7.28
N THR A 115 11.98 10.32 7.95
CA THR A 115 13.25 9.82 7.40
C THR A 115 13.24 8.33 7.19
N ASP A 116 12.56 7.57 8.05
CA ASP A 116 12.49 6.11 8.00
C ASP A 116 11.67 5.62 6.79
N LEU A 117 10.83 6.49 6.26
CA LEU A 117 10.03 6.23 5.06
C LEU A 117 10.79 6.47 3.75
N ASN A 118 12.09 6.76 3.83
CA ASN A 118 12.99 6.81 2.69
C ASN A 118 13.71 5.47 2.55
N LEU A 119 13.28 4.66 1.60
CA LEU A 119 13.92 3.38 1.31
C LEU A 119 15.11 3.60 0.38
N ASN A 120 16.31 3.33 0.88
CA ASN A 120 17.54 3.47 0.12
C ASN A 120 18.02 2.11 -0.39
N TYR A 121 18.19 2.01 -1.70
CA TYR A 121 18.72 0.81 -2.36
C TYR A 121 19.98 1.16 -3.13
N LYS A 122 20.97 0.29 -3.09
CA LYS A 122 22.17 0.42 -3.92
C LYS A 122 21.82 0.02 -5.35
N GLY A 123 22.20 0.86 -6.31
CA GLY A 123 22.10 0.57 -7.73
C GLY A 123 23.43 0.02 -8.23
N GLY A 124 23.37 -0.90 -9.19
CA GLY A 124 24.58 -1.49 -9.79
C GLY A 124 25.09 -2.71 -9.05
N SER A 125 24.34 -3.81 -9.06
CA SER A 125 24.95 -5.12 -9.02
C SER A 125 25.62 -5.34 -10.37
N ASP A 126 26.91 -5.59 -10.35
CA ASP A 126 27.69 -6.01 -11.49
C ASP A 126 26.99 -7.21 -12.12
N VAL A 127 26.38 -6.98 -13.28
CA VAL A 127 25.97 -8.08 -14.14
C VAL A 127 27.24 -8.54 -14.81
N GLN A 128 27.84 -9.61 -14.27
CA GLN A 128 28.78 -10.44 -15.00
C GLN A 128 28.05 -11.20 -16.10
#